data_76365a1044b98c6adf6df27989dd666f
#
_entry.id   76365a1044b98c6adf6df27989dd666f
#
_cell.length_a   1.000
_cell.length_b   1.000
_cell.length_c   1.000
_cell.angle_alpha   90.00
_cell.angle_beta   90.00
_cell.angle_gamma   90.00
#
_symmetry.space_group_name_H-M   'P 1'
#
loop_
_entity.id
_entity.type
_entity.pdbx_description
1 polymer ?
#
loop_
_entity_poly.entity_id
_entity_poly.type
_entity_poly.pdbx_seq_one_letter_code
_entity_poly.pdbx_strand_id
1 'polypeptide(L)'
;MRSNPALVKKTDYLSSLKNVRNALVIDTDLVGKIHISSIGAGGEATAAGVISDIVHLASGLKSFNAQSREDLDYRDLTDEFFSYLVTVHSANENTNNHIQKILEEHNISIINSGLINNVKQSYITYYYEIDEIASVALEGFSKDLLNITDNFKMLRIEK
;
A
#
# COMPACT_ATOMS: atom_id res chain seq x y z
N MET A 1 12.54 2.00 -1.48
CA MET A 1 11.36 1.65 -2.31
C MET A 1 10.68 0.47 -1.65
N ARG A 2 9.37 0.57 -1.37
CA ARG A 2 8.56 -0.51 -0.76
C ARG A 2 7.51 -0.96 -1.77
N SER A 3 7.15 -2.24 -1.76
CA SER A 3 6.04 -2.80 -2.54
C SER A 3 5.12 -3.55 -1.58
N ASN A 4 3.91 -3.05 -1.40
CA ASN A 4 2.91 -3.64 -0.52
C ASN A 4 1.51 -3.40 -1.08
N PRO A 5 0.55 -4.30 -0.80
CA PRO A 5 -0.84 -4.06 -1.13
C PRO A 5 -1.38 -2.87 -0.32
N ALA A 6 -2.26 -2.08 -0.94
CA ALA A 6 -2.92 -0.97 -0.29
C ALA A 6 -4.40 -0.91 -0.65
N LEU A 7 -5.21 -0.32 0.24
CA LEU A 7 -6.61 -0.02 0.01
C LEU A 7 -6.73 1.41 -0.49
N VAL A 8 -7.48 1.61 -1.57
CA VAL A 8 -7.80 2.92 -2.12
C VAL A 8 -9.30 3.16 -2.07
N LYS A 9 -9.71 4.41 -1.95
CA LYS A 9 -11.14 4.77 -2.00
C LYS A 9 -11.73 4.40 -3.37
N LYS A 10 -12.99 3.98 -3.40
CA LYS A 10 -13.70 3.70 -4.67
C LYS A 10 -13.78 4.90 -5.61
N THR A 11 -13.69 6.09 -5.06
CA THR A 11 -13.67 7.37 -5.80
C THR A 11 -12.29 7.75 -6.31
N ASP A 12 -11.24 7.06 -5.87
CA ASP A 12 -9.88 7.32 -6.32
C ASP A 12 -9.67 6.82 -7.75
N TYR A 13 -8.83 7.54 -8.50
CA TYR A 13 -8.46 7.17 -9.88
C TYR A 13 -7.88 5.75 -9.95
N LEU A 14 -7.03 5.37 -9.00
CA LEU A 14 -6.41 4.04 -8.95
C LEU A 14 -7.45 2.92 -8.84
N SER A 15 -8.60 3.17 -8.22
CA SER A 15 -9.68 2.18 -8.10
C SER A 15 -10.34 1.85 -9.44
N SER A 16 -10.21 2.73 -10.43
CA SER A 16 -10.75 2.56 -11.79
C SER A 16 -9.88 1.67 -12.69
N LEU A 17 -8.63 1.41 -12.28
CA LEU A 17 -7.71 0.60 -13.05
C LEU A 17 -8.15 -0.86 -13.06
N LYS A 18 -8.17 -1.46 -14.25
CA LYS A 18 -8.59 -2.86 -14.43
C LYS A 18 -7.56 -3.64 -15.21
N ASN A 19 -7.54 -4.94 -14.98
CA ASN A 19 -6.71 -5.89 -15.72
C ASN A 19 -5.20 -5.57 -15.58
N VAL A 20 -4.52 -5.49 -16.70
CA VAL A 20 -3.05 -5.30 -16.81
C VAL A 20 -2.64 -3.82 -16.85
N ARG A 21 -3.51 -2.90 -16.43
CA ARG A 21 -3.19 -1.47 -16.41
C ARG A 21 -2.38 -1.12 -15.18
N ASN A 22 -1.33 -0.35 -15.38
CA ASN A 22 -0.55 0.30 -14.34
C ASN A 22 -0.82 1.80 -14.35
N ALA A 23 -0.61 2.45 -13.21
CA ALA A 23 -0.60 3.90 -13.14
C ALA A 23 0.55 4.41 -12.27
N LEU A 24 1.00 5.60 -12.60
CA LEU A 24 1.86 6.44 -11.79
C LEU A 24 1.03 7.65 -11.36
N VAL A 25 1.02 7.94 -10.09
CA VAL A 25 0.44 9.15 -9.52
C VAL A 25 1.60 10.00 -9.00
N ILE A 26 1.68 11.23 -9.48
CA ILE A 26 2.66 12.21 -9.05
C ILE A 26 1.90 13.34 -8.39
N ASP A 27 2.18 13.58 -7.13
CA ASP A 27 1.64 14.73 -6.41
C ASP A 27 2.59 15.91 -6.54
N THR A 28 2.07 17.04 -7.02
CA THR A 28 2.85 18.23 -7.31
C THR A 28 2.26 19.43 -6.60
N ASP A 29 3.09 20.36 -6.23
CA ASP A 29 2.73 21.62 -5.55
C ASP A 29 2.04 22.63 -6.49
N LEU A 30 2.31 22.59 -7.79
CA LEU A 30 1.81 23.57 -8.75
C LEU A 30 0.52 23.17 -9.45
N VAL A 31 0.41 21.90 -9.88
CA VAL A 31 -0.72 21.42 -10.68
C VAL A 31 -1.53 20.32 -10.02
N GLY A 32 -1.20 20.00 -8.77
CA GLY A 32 -1.87 18.92 -8.02
C GLY A 32 -1.48 17.52 -8.54
N LYS A 33 -2.40 16.59 -8.49
CA LYS A 33 -2.14 15.18 -8.85
C LYS A 33 -2.14 14.97 -10.36
N ILE A 34 -1.02 14.48 -10.88
CA ILE A 34 -0.88 14.04 -12.27
C ILE A 34 -1.03 12.51 -12.29
N HIS A 35 -1.91 12.01 -13.13
CA HIS A 35 -2.15 10.58 -13.32
C HIS A 35 -1.68 10.15 -14.70
N ILE A 36 -0.75 9.19 -14.74
CA ILE A 36 -0.27 8.59 -15.99
C ILE A 36 -0.60 7.10 -15.93
N SER A 37 -1.37 6.62 -16.88
CA SER A 37 -1.69 5.19 -16.95
C SER A 37 -1.44 4.59 -18.31
N SER A 38 -1.02 3.34 -18.31
CA SER A 38 -0.76 2.59 -19.54
C SER A 38 -1.09 1.10 -19.36
N ILE A 39 -1.06 0.35 -20.44
CA ILE A 39 -1.05 -1.11 -20.40
C ILE A 39 0.34 -1.53 -19.89
N GLY A 40 0.38 -2.18 -18.72
CA GLY A 40 1.63 -2.55 -18.04
C GLY A 40 2.14 -3.96 -18.38
N ALA A 41 1.35 -4.78 -19.11
CA ALA A 41 1.74 -6.14 -19.49
C ALA A 41 1.04 -6.58 -20.77
N GLY A 42 1.66 -7.55 -21.46
CA GLY A 42 1.15 -8.13 -22.70
C GLY A 42 2.15 -8.00 -23.84
N GLY A 43 2.08 -8.93 -24.80
CA GLY A 43 3.01 -8.99 -25.93
C GLY A 43 3.03 -7.72 -26.78
N GLU A 44 1.87 -7.14 -27.04
CA GLU A 44 1.76 -5.90 -27.82
C GLU A 44 2.40 -4.69 -27.12
N ALA A 45 2.18 -4.53 -25.82
CA ALA A 45 2.78 -3.44 -25.04
C ALA A 45 4.31 -3.58 -24.98
N THR A 46 4.82 -4.80 -24.81
CA THR A 46 6.25 -5.08 -24.82
C THR A 46 6.86 -4.83 -26.20
N ALA A 47 6.22 -5.31 -27.27
CA ALA A 47 6.67 -5.09 -28.64
C ALA A 47 6.70 -3.58 -29.00
N ALA A 48 5.68 -2.83 -28.60
CA ALA A 48 5.63 -1.39 -28.81
C ALA A 48 6.82 -0.66 -28.15
N GLY A 49 7.20 -1.06 -26.93
CA GLY A 49 8.38 -0.52 -26.25
C GLY A 49 9.67 -0.80 -27.04
N VAL A 50 9.88 -2.04 -27.44
CA VAL A 50 11.06 -2.44 -28.23
C VAL A 50 11.13 -1.69 -29.57
N ILE A 51 10.01 -1.59 -30.29
CA ILE A 51 9.95 -0.86 -31.56
C ILE A 51 10.25 0.62 -31.34
N SER A 52 9.70 1.24 -30.29
CA SER A 52 9.98 2.62 -29.91
C SER A 52 11.47 2.87 -29.71
N ASP A 53 12.15 1.98 -28.97
CA ASP A 53 13.58 2.09 -28.72
C ASP A 53 14.39 1.95 -30.01
N ILE A 54 14.03 1.04 -30.91
CA ILE A 54 14.67 0.87 -32.23
C ILE A 54 14.50 2.15 -33.07
N VAL A 55 13.30 2.73 -33.10
CA VAL A 55 13.03 3.98 -33.84
C VAL A 55 13.85 5.15 -33.25
N HIS A 56 13.93 5.26 -31.93
CA HIS A 56 14.74 6.30 -31.28
C HIS A 56 16.22 6.15 -31.64
N LEU A 57 16.77 4.95 -31.60
CA LEU A 57 18.15 4.69 -32.01
C LEU A 57 18.39 5.03 -33.48
N ALA A 58 17.49 4.58 -34.37
CA ALA A 58 17.60 4.83 -35.81
C ALA A 58 17.47 6.30 -36.17
N SER A 59 16.69 7.10 -35.42
CA SER A 59 16.55 8.55 -35.63
C SER A 59 17.71 9.37 -35.07
N GLY A 60 18.71 8.73 -34.45
CA GLY A 60 19.87 9.40 -33.86
C GLY A 60 19.56 10.27 -32.65
N LEU A 61 18.37 10.10 -32.05
CA LEU A 61 18.03 10.76 -30.80
C LEU A 61 18.96 10.21 -29.72
N LYS A 62 19.86 11.06 -29.24
CA LYS A 62 20.73 10.73 -28.12
C LYS A 62 19.85 10.52 -26.88
N SER A 63 20.05 9.42 -26.19
CA SER A 63 19.46 9.24 -24.86
C SER A 63 19.78 10.47 -24.02
N PHE A 64 18.81 10.92 -23.24
CA PHE A 64 19.04 11.98 -22.26
C PHE A 64 20.21 11.53 -21.38
N ASN A 65 21.39 12.14 -21.59
CA ASN A 65 22.44 12.02 -20.58
C ASN A 65 21.88 12.71 -19.34
N ALA A 66 21.45 11.92 -18.37
CA ALA A 66 21.24 12.42 -17.04
C ALA A 66 22.63 12.89 -16.56
N GLN A 67 22.96 14.17 -16.82
CA GLN A 67 24.04 14.81 -16.11
C GLN A 67 23.77 14.57 -14.64
N SER A 68 24.78 14.14 -13.89
CA SER A 68 24.70 13.90 -12.47
C SER A 68 23.95 15.05 -11.81
N ARG A 69 22.68 14.81 -11.51
CA ARG A 69 21.92 15.70 -10.65
C ARG A 69 22.47 15.48 -9.26
N GLU A 70 22.64 16.53 -8.51
CA GLU A 70 22.86 16.48 -7.09
C GLU A 70 21.92 15.42 -6.50
N ASP A 71 22.44 14.54 -5.65
CA ASP A 71 21.67 13.48 -5.04
C ASP A 71 20.42 14.10 -4.42
N LEU A 72 19.26 13.69 -4.93
CA LEU A 72 17.99 14.09 -4.35
C LEU A 72 17.97 13.54 -2.93
N ASP A 73 17.75 14.41 -1.99
CA ASP A 73 17.60 14.05 -0.59
C ASP A 73 16.37 13.13 -0.46
N TYR A 74 16.64 11.82 -0.29
CA TYR A 74 15.57 10.84 -0.11
C TYR A 74 15.03 10.98 1.30
N ARG A 75 13.78 11.40 1.42
CA ARG A 75 13.09 11.25 2.70
C ARG A 75 13.03 9.78 3.07
N ASP A 76 13.50 9.44 4.26
CA ASP A 76 13.34 8.07 4.75
C ASP A 76 11.85 7.83 5.01
N LEU A 77 11.30 6.75 4.45
CA LEU A 77 9.90 6.36 4.64
C LEU A 77 9.59 5.96 6.09
N THR A 78 10.59 5.88 6.95
CA THR A 78 10.41 5.62 8.40
C THR A 78 9.64 6.72 9.11
N ASP A 79 9.71 7.96 8.60
CA ASP A 79 9.04 9.13 9.17
C ASP A 79 7.63 9.37 8.60
N GLU A 80 7.17 8.51 7.69
CA GLU A 80 5.84 8.64 7.13
C GLU A 80 4.80 7.94 7.98
N PHE A 81 3.63 8.58 8.09
CA PHE A 81 2.47 8.09 8.81
C PHE A 81 1.42 7.59 7.84
N PHE A 82 0.89 6.41 8.11
CA PHE A 82 -0.17 5.80 7.30
C PHE A 82 -1.25 5.21 8.20
N SER A 83 -2.48 5.25 7.71
CA SER A 83 -3.59 4.48 8.30
C SER A 83 -3.58 3.05 7.76
N TYR A 84 -4.05 2.11 8.59
CA TYR A 84 -4.09 0.69 8.21
C TYR A 84 -5.43 0.05 8.54
N LEU A 85 -5.83 -0.91 7.71
CA LEU A 85 -6.83 -1.91 8.07
C LEU A 85 -6.12 -3.15 8.58
N VAL A 86 -6.33 -3.49 9.83
CA VAL A 86 -5.85 -4.71 10.46
C VAL A 86 -6.99 -5.71 10.53
N THR A 87 -6.79 -6.91 10.02
CA THR A 87 -7.77 -7.99 10.13
C THR A 87 -7.13 -9.19 10.84
N VAL A 88 -7.85 -9.77 11.78
CA VAL A 88 -7.41 -10.93 12.55
C VAL A 88 -8.48 -12.02 12.49
N HIS A 89 -8.07 -13.22 12.13
CA HIS A 89 -8.95 -14.38 12.10
C HIS A 89 -8.69 -15.25 13.34
N SER A 90 -9.71 -15.50 14.14
CA SER A 90 -9.59 -16.33 15.35
C SER A 90 -10.87 -17.08 15.64
N ALA A 91 -10.72 -18.29 16.15
CA ALA A 91 -11.81 -19.06 16.74
C ALA A 91 -12.06 -18.70 18.22
N ASN A 92 -11.16 -17.92 18.85
CA ASN A 92 -11.23 -17.57 20.26
C ASN A 92 -11.87 -16.18 20.43
N GLU A 93 -12.98 -16.10 21.16
CA GLU A 93 -13.69 -14.87 21.45
C GLU A 93 -12.87 -13.88 22.30
N ASN A 94 -11.92 -14.35 23.09
CA ASN A 94 -11.06 -13.49 23.90
C ASN A 94 -9.99 -12.77 23.09
N THR A 95 -9.78 -13.13 21.82
CA THR A 95 -8.76 -12.51 20.94
C THR A 95 -8.99 -11.02 20.81
N ASN A 96 -10.24 -10.56 20.73
CA ASN A 96 -10.56 -9.14 20.65
C ASN A 96 -9.98 -8.33 21.82
N ASN A 97 -10.14 -8.84 23.04
CA ASN A 97 -9.65 -8.14 24.23
C ASN A 97 -8.11 -8.04 24.25
N HIS A 98 -7.43 -9.09 23.80
CA HIS A 98 -5.98 -9.08 23.69
C HIS A 98 -5.48 -8.08 22.64
N ILE A 99 -6.16 -8.00 21.47
CA ILE A 99 -5.81 -7.05 20.43
C ILE A 99 -6.03 -5.61 20.91
N GLN A 100 -7.16 -5.32 21.54
CA GLN A 100 -7.44 -4.00 22.09
C GLN A 100 -6.38 -3.57 23.10
N LYS A 101 -5.95 -4.47 23.96
CA LYS A 101 -4.87 -4.19 24.92
C LYS A 101 -3.55 -3.84 24.23
N ILE A 102 -3.15 -4.57 23.17
CA ILE A 102 -1.95 -4.24 22.42
C ILE A 102 -2.09 -2.88 21.73
N LEU A 103 -3.25 -2.56 21.14
CA LEU A 103 -3.49 -1.26 20.52
C LEU A 103 -3.34 -0.11 21.54
N GLU A 104 -3.83 -0.29 22.76
CA GLU A 104 -3.67 0.64 23.86
C GLU A 104 -2.20 0.78 24.30
N GLU A 105 -1.49 -0.35 24.47
CA GLU A 105 -0.07 -0.37 24.86
C GLU A 105 0.83 0.37 23.85
N HIS A 106 0.48 0.32 22.57
CA HIS A 106 1.17 1.05 21.50
C HIS A 106 0.62 2.46 21.26
N ASN A 107 -0.36 2.93 22.03
CA ASN A 107 -1.06 4.20 21.83
C ASN A 107 -1.63 4.37 20.42
N ILE A 108 -2.18 3.31 19.85
CA ILE A 108 -2.77 3.30 18.51
C ILE A 108 -4.24 3.68 18.59
N SER A 109 -4.62 4.75 17.90
CA SER A 109 -6.01 5.18 17.81
C SER A 109 -6.81 4.34 16.83
N ILE A 110 -7.98 3.88 17.24
CA ILE A 110 -8.92 3.14 16.40
C ILE A 110 -9.94 4.12 15.82
N ILE A 111 -10.06 4.17 14.50
CA ILE A 111 -11.09 4.95 13.80
C ILE A 111 -12.40 4.16 13.77
N ASN A 112 -12.30 2.88 13.42
CA ASN A 112 -13.44 1.98 13.30
C ASN A 112 -13.02 0.56 13.64
N SER A 113 -13.93 -0.24 14.18
CA SER A 113 -13.68 -1.65 14.45
C SER A 113 -14.96 -2.45 14.41
N GLY A 114 -14.85 -3.74 14.21
CA GLY A 114 -15.99 -4.63 14.25
C GLY A 114 -15.60 -6.09 14.04
N LEU A 115 -16.63 -6.93 13.91
CA LEU A 115 -16.45 -8.35 13.67
C LEU A 115 -17.33 -8.82 12.51
N ILE A 116 -16.84 -9.80 11.79
CA ILE A 116 -17.55 -10.50 10.72
C ILE A 116 -17.58 -11.97 11.09
N ASN A 117 -18.77 -12.49 11.36
CA ASN A 117 -18.98 -13.90 11.55
C ASN A 117 -19.02 -14.63 10.23
N ASN A 118 -18.04 -15.48 9.99
CA ASN A 118 -18.04 -16.34 8.81
C ASN A 118 -18.60 -17.72 9.18
N VAL A 119 -19.92 -17.85 9.08
CA VAL A 119 -20.65 -19.07 9.45
C VAL A 119 -20.14 -20.33 8.74
N LYS A 120 -19.51 -20.17 7.57
CA LYS A 120 -18.97 -21.30 6.78
C LYS A 120 -17.59 -21.78 7.23
N GLN A 121 -16.84 -20.97 7.97
CA GLN A 121 -15.41 -21.22 8.24
C GLN A 121 -15.06 -21.35 9.72
N SER A 122 -16.05 -21.42 10.62
CA SER A 122 -15.84 -21.64 12.08
C SER A 122 -14.84 -20.70 12.75
N TYR A 123 -14.64 -19.50 12.19
CA TYR A 123 -13.83 -18.44 12.81
C TYR A 123 -14.51 -17.07 12.70
N ILE A 124 -14.13 -16.18 13.60
CA ILE A 124 -14.52 -14.78 13.63
C ILE A 124 -13.39 -13.98 13.03
N THR A 125 -13.71 -13.04 12.13
CA THR A 125 -12.78 -12.04 11.65
C THR A 125 -13.02 -10.74 12.39
N TYR A 126 -12.06 -10.33 13.20
CA TYR A 126 -12.02 -8.99 13.78
C TYR A 126 -11.34 -8.05 12.81
N TYR A 127 -11.84 -6.83 12.67
CA TYR A 127 -11.19 -5.79 11.88
C TYR A 127 -11.07 -4.50 12.68
N TYR A 128 -9.96 -3.78 12.44
CA TYR A 128 -9.64 -2.51 13.06
C TYR A 128 -9.10 -1.59 11.97
N GLU A 129 -9.78 -0.47 11.78
CA GLU A 129 -9.24 0.65 11.03
C GLU A 129 -8.49 1.53 12.02
N ILE A 130 -7.18 1.55 11.92
CA ILE A 130 -6.30 2.33 12.79
C ILE A 130 -5.88 3.61 12.11
N ASP A 131 -5.76 4.66 12.91
CA ASP A 131 -5.34 5.97 12.43
C ASP A 131 -3.86 5.98 12.07
N GLU A 132 -3.38 7.13 11.63
CA GLU A 132 -2.01 7.30 11.18
C GLU A 132 -1.00 6.86 12.23
N ILE A 133 -0.17 5.92 11.84
CA ILE A 133 0.91 5.36 12.67
C ILE A 133 2.22 5.41 11.91
N ALA A 134 3.30 5.77 12.60
CA ALA A 134 4.64 5.72 12.03
C ALA A 134 5.05 4.29 11.71
N SER A 135 5.76 4.09 10.62
CA SER A 135 6.22 2.75 10.18
C SER A 135 7.02 2.01 11.24
N VAL A 136 7.80 2.72 12.06
CA VAL A 136 8.59 2.12 13.15
C VAL A 136 7.69 1.56 14.26
N ALA A 137 6.65 2.31 14.66
CA ALA A 137 5.69 1.86 15.67
C ALA A 137 4.87 0.65 15.17
N LEU A 138 4.56 0.60 13.86
CA LEU A 138 3.88 -0.52 13.24
C LEU A 138 4.67 -1.83 13.35
N GLU A 139 5.99 -1.78 13.29
CA GLU A 139 6.83 -2.99 13.46
C GLU A 139 6.72 -3.57 14.87
N GLY A 140 6.72 -2.74 15.91
CA GLY A 140 6.50 -3.16 17.30
C GLY A 140 5.13 -3.79 17.47
N PHE A 141 4.09 -3.10 17.02
CA PHE A 141 2.71 -3.58 17.05
C PHE A 141 2.55 -4.93 16.32
N SER A 142 3.14 -5.10 15.13
CA SER A 142 3.04 -6.35 14.38
C SER A 142 3.74 -7.52 15.07
N LYS A 143 4.85 -7.28 15.77
CA LYS A 143 5.54 -8.31 16.56
C LYS A 143 4.68 -8.80 17.73
N ASP A 144 4.00 -7.88 18.43
CA ASP A 144 3.16 -8.22 19.55
C ASP A 144 1.88 -8.93 19.09
N LEU A 145 1.33 -8.58 17.92
CA LEU A 145 0.26 -9.35 17.31
C LEU A 145 0.68 -10.78 16.99
N LEU A 146 1.89 -10.99 16.48
CA LEU A 146 2.43 -12.33 16.20
C LEU A 146 2.52 -13.22 17.45
N ASN A 147 2.67 -12.64 18.64
CA ASN A 147 2.66 -13.39 19.90
C ASN A 147 1.26 -13.93 20.25
N ILE A 148 0.20 -13.35 19.69
CA ILE A 148 -1.19 -13.79 19.92
C ILE A 148 -1.69 -14.67 18.79
N THR A 149 -1.38 -14.32 17.53
CA THR A 149 -1.85 -15.03 16.36
C THR A 149 -0.93 -14.79 15.16
N ASP A 150 -0.75 -15.81 14.36
CA ASP A 150 -0.09 -15.74 13.04
C ASP A 150 -1.08 -15.44 11.90
N ASN A 151 -2.39 -15.43 12.22
CA ASN A 151 -3.46 -15.28 11.23
C ASN A 151 -4.02 -13.85 11.21
N PHE A 152 -3.17 -12.89 10.89
CA PHE A 152 -3.58 -11.50 10.69
C PHE A 152 -3.05 -10.94 9.38
N LYS A 153 -3.67 -9.85 8.92
CA LYS A 153 -3.23 -9.07 7.76
C LYS A 153 -3.33 -7.59 8.06
N MET A 154 -2.38 -6.84 7.55
CA MET A 154 -2.39 -5.38 7.60
C MET A 154 -2.32 -4.84 6.17
N LEU A 155 -3.26 -3.98 5.82
CA LEU A 155 -3.35 -3.32 4.54
C LEU A 155 -3.28 -1.80 4.76
N ARG A 156 -2.34 -1.14 4.12
CA ARG A 156 -2.25 0.33 4.14
C ARG A 156 -3.49 0.93 3.48
N ILE A 157 -3.97 2.04 4.04
CA ILE A 157 -5.07 2.83 3.48
C ILE A 157 -4.46 4.06 2.82
N GLU A 158 -4.68 4.22 1.53
CA GLU A 158 -4.31 5.44 0.79
C GLU A 158 -5.44 6.48 0.92
N LYS A 159 -5.09 7.71 1.28
CA LYS A 159 -6.04 8.83 1.49
C LYS A 159 -6.21 9.68 0.24
#